data_1fe6a61659f1d7f469c7fcfc2d72e0b8
#
_entry.id   1fe6a61659f1d7f469c7fcfc2d72e0b8
#
_cell.length_a   1.000
_cell.length_b   1.000
_cell.length_c   1.000
_cell.angle_alpha   90.00
_cell.angle_beta   90.00
_cell.angle_gamma   90.00
#
_symmetry.space_group_name_H-M   'P 1'
#
loop_
_entity.id
_entity.type
_entity.pdbx_description
1 polymer ?
#
loop_
_entity_poly.entity_id
_entity_poly.type
_entity_poly.pdbx_seq_one_letter_code
_entity_poly.pdbx_strand_id
1 'polypeptide(L)'
;MDLYEAIHNRRSHRLYRPGMPPRDALERVIDAGLWAPSGMNTQCWDITVLGGKARDEFVGLINLSIKKIIPIMQQTGVPEKSQERVVAFFKDLGGAPVVIAVTVWQWG
;
A
#
# COMPACT_ATOMS: atom_id res chain seq x y z
N MET A 1 7.39 -13.71 -19.07
CA MET A 1 5.98 -13.35 -18.83
C MET A 1 5.58 -12.26 -19.81
N ASP A 2 4.57 -12.49 -20.63
CA ASP A 2 4.05 -11.45 -21.51
C ASP A 2 3.01 -10.57 -20.80
N LEU A 3 2.56 -9.52 -21.48
CA LEU A 3 1.62 -8.56 -20.91
C LEU A 3 0.28 -9.20 -20.51
N TYR A 4 -0.26 -10.09 -21.34
CA TYR A 4 -1.52 -10.76 -21.05
C TYR A 4 -1.40 -11.68 -19.84
N GLU A 5 -0.33 -12.42 -19.73
CA GLU A 5 -0.05 -13.24 -18.55
C GLU A 5 0.03 -12.38 -17.28
N ALA A 6 0.71 -11.26 -17.35
CA ALA A 6 0.81 -10.33 -16.21
C ALA A 6 -0.58 -9.83 -15.79
N ILE A 7 -1.42 -9.45 -16.74
CA ILE A 7 -2.78 -8.96 -16.48
C ILE A 7 -3.63 -10.06 -15.84
N HIS A 8 -3.62 -11.25 -16.43
CA HIS A 8 -4.47 -12.36 -15.97
C HIS A 8 -4.02 -12.98 -14.65
N ASN A 9 -2.72 -12.96 -14.37
CA ASN A 9 -2.16 -13.57 -13.17
C ASN A 9 -2.05 -12.60 -12.00
N ARG A 10 -2.32 -11.31 -12.20
CA ARG A 10 -2.31 -10.34 -11.11
C ARG A 10 -3.32 -10.72 -10.02
N ARG A 11 -2.88 -10.69 -8.79
CA ARG A 11 -3.72 -10.89 -7.61
C ARG A 11 -3.42 -9.83 -6.57
N SER A 12 -4.43 -9.50 -5.79
CA SER A 12 -4.23 -8.65 -4.61
C SER A 12 -3.74 -9.53 -3.46
N HIS A 13 -2.52 -9.32 -3.04
CA HIS A 13 -1.92 -10.04 -1.91
C HIS A 13 -2.03 -9.20 -0.66
N ARG A 14 -2.52 -9.80 0.43
CA ARG A 14 -2.71 -9.13 1.72
C ARG A 14 -2.06 -9.88 2.87
N LEU A 15 -1.22 -10.85 2.56
CA LEU A 15 -0.41 -11.58 3.51
C LEU A 15 1.00 -11.68 2.96
N TYR A 16 1.98 -11.29 3.75
CA TYR A 16 3.36 -11.13 3.29
C TYR A 16 4.32 -11.94 4.14
N ARG A 17 5.45 -12.32 3.54
CA ARG A 17 6.54 -13.00 4.23
C ARG A 17 7.26 -12.01 5.14
N PRO A 18 7.84 -12.47 6.27
CA PRO A 18 8.52 -11.58 7.22
C PRO A 18 9.89 -11.07 6.78
N GLY A 19 10.49 -11.65 5.74
CA GLY A 19 11.85 -11.30 5.32
C GLY A 19 11.92 -9.98 4.57
N MET A 20 12.92 -9.15 4.87
CA MET A 20 13.19 -7.92 4.14
C MET A 20 13.58 -8.26 2.69
N PRO A 21 12.91 -7.69 1.68
CA PRO A 21 13.28 -7.92 0.29
C PRO A 21 14.66 -7.30 -0.01
N PRO A 22 15.41 -7.86 -0.96
CA PRO A 22 16.68 -7.29 -1.38
C PRO A 22 16.53 -5.86 -1.89
N ARG A 23 17.53 -5.02 -1.66
CA ARG A 23 17.49 -3.62 -2.08
C ARG A 23 17.29 -3.46 -3.59
N ASP A 24 17.94 -4.30 -4.39
CA ASP A 24 17.79 -4.27 -5.84
C ASP A 24 16.36 -4.56 -6.30
N ALA A 25 15.65 -5.46 -5.61
CA ALA A 25 14.25 -5.73 -5.89
C ALA A 25 13.37 -4.51 -5.58
N LEU A 26 13.61 -3.84 -4.45
CA LEU A 26 12.91 -2.60 -4.10
C LEU A 26 13.17 -1.49 -5.12
N GLU A 27 14.40 -1.32 -5.53
CA GLU A 27 14.77 -0.33 -6.55
C GLU A 27 14.09 -0.59 -7.88
N ARG A 28 13.98 -1.85 -8.30
CA ARG A 28 13.27 -2.23 -9.52
C ARG A 28 11.77 -1.95 -9.46
N VAL A 29 11.15 -2.19 -8.31
CA VAL A 29 9.73 -1.89 -8.11
C VAL A 29 9.49 -0.38 -8.18
N ILE A 30 10.33 0.41 -7.53
CA ILE A 30 10.25 1.87 -7.55
C ILE A 30 10.47 2.40 -8.95
N ASP A 31 11.49 1.91 -9.65
CA ASP A 31 11.76 2.29 -11.03
C ASP A 31 10.55 2.03 -11.93
N ALA A 32 9.94 0.86 -11.84
CA ALA A 32 8.74 0.53 -12.59
C ALA A 32 7.60 1.51 -12.29
N GLY A 33 7.43 1.88 -11.02
CA GLY A 33 6.42 2.85 -10.59
C GLY A 33 6.66 4.26 -11.16
N LEU A 34 7.91 4.67 -11.29
CA LEU A 34 8.27 5.99 -11.83
C LEU A 34 7.94 6.14 -13.32
N TRP A 35 7.71 5.05 -14.04
CA TRP A 35 7.26 5.08 -15.42
C TRP A 35 5.75 5.23 -15.57
N ALA A 36 5.01 5.30 -14.47
CA ALA A 36 3.56 5.52 -14.53
C ALA A 36 3.27 6.93 -15.09
N PRO A 37 2.17 7.08 -15.85
CA PRO A 37 1.77 8.40 -16.33
C PRO A 37 1.28 9.29 -15.18
N SER A 38 1.41 10.59 -15.36
CA SER A 38 0.85 11.59 -14.44
C SER A 38 0.10 12.65 -15.21
N GLY A 39 -0.85 13.31 -14.57
CA GLY A 39 -1.59 14.40 -15.18
C GLY A 39 -0.64 15.48 -15.70
N MET A 40 -0.70 15.78 -16.98
CA MET A 40 0.16 16.75 -17.67
C MET A 40 1.68 16.51 -17.47
N ASN A 41 2.05 15.27 -17.18
CA ASN A 41 3.42 14.84 -16.90
C ASN A 41 4.09 15.64 -15.76
N THR A 42 3.32 16.01 -14.76
CA THR A 42 3.80 16.80 -13.62
C THR A 42 4.76 16.03 -12.72
N GLN A 43 4.65 14.70 -12.70
CA GLN A 43 5.49 13.80 -11.88
C GLN A 43 5.60 14.28 -10.42
N CYS A 44 4.45 14.65 -9.84
CA CYS A 44 4.33 15.30 -8.53
C CYS A 44 4.28 14.33 -7.34
N TRP A 45 4.87 13.17 -7.47
CA TRP A 45 4.92 12.18 -6.41
C TRP A 45 6.28 12.12 -5.73
N ASP A 46 6.23 11.81 -4.44
CA ASP A 46 7.39 11.39 -3.66
C ASP A 46 7.20 9.95 -3.23
N ILE A 47 8.25 9.16 -3.30
CA ILE A 47 8.22 7.76 -2.91
C ILE A 47 9.13 7.58 -1.70
N THR A 48 8.57 7.06 -0.62
CA THR A 48 9.29 6.79 0.63
C THR A 48 9.20 5.31 0.96
N VAL A 49 10.34 4.70 1.22
CA VAL A 49 10.41 3.30 1.64
C VAL A 49 10.54 3.26 3.17
N LEU A 50 9.60 2.60 3.82
CA LEU A 50 9.54 2.49 5.28
C LEU A 50 9.83 1.05 5.69
N GLY A 51 10.85 0.86 6.51
CA GLY A 51 11.21 -0.42 7.09
C GLY A 51 11.52 -0.28 8.57
N GLY A 52 11.59 -1.41 9.29
CA GLY A 52 11.93 -1.43 10.70
C GLY A 52 11.03 -0.55 11.55
N LYS A 53 11.63 0.30 12.37
CA LYS A 53 10.89 1.17 13.30
C LYS A 53 9.98 2.17 12.59
N ALA A 54 10.42 2.74 11.49
CA ALA A 54 9.62 3.69 10.71
C ALA A 54 8.36 3.01 10.13
N ARG A 55 8.49 1.77 9.68
CA ARG A 55 7.35 0.96 9.24
C ARG A 55 6.36 0.75 10.39
N ASP A 56 6.84 0.38 11.57
CA ASP A 56 5.98 0.12 12.73
C ASP A 56 5.26 1.38 13.21
N GLU A 57 5.93 2.52 13.20
CA GLU A 57 5.30 3.82 13.51
C GLU A 57 4.20 4.17 12.51
N PHE A 58 4.44 3.92 11.23
CA PHE A 58 3.45 4.15 10.18
C PHE A 58 2.20 3.28 10.38
N VAL A 59 2.40 1.99 10.69
CA VAL A 59 1.28 1.07 11.00
C VAL A 59 0.48 1.56 12.19
N GLY A 60 1.14 2.05 13.23
CA GLY A 60 0.47 2.65 14.38
C GLY A 60 -0.43 3.83 14.01
N LEU A 61 0.03 4.71 13.13
CA LEU A 61 -0.75 5.84 12.63
C LEU A 61 -1.96 5.38 11.81
N ILE A 62 -1.79 4.38 10.96
CA ILE A 62 -2.88 3.81 10.17
C ILE A 62 -3.95 3.21 11.09
N ASN A 63 -3.56 2.52 12.14
CA ASN A 63 -4.49 1.93 13.09
C ASN A 63 -5.33 2.99 13.82
N LEU A 64 -4.77 4.17 14.06
CA LEU A 64 -5.55 5.30 14.59
C LEU A 64 -6.58 5.79 13.57
N SER A 65 -6.21 5.83 12.29
CA SER A 65 -7.10 6.28 11.21
C SER A 65 -8.23 5.30 10.93
N ILE A 66 -7.97 3.99 11.03
CA ILE A 66 -8.98 2.98 10.73
C ILE A 66 -10.20 3.07 11.64
N LYS A 67 -10.02 3.52 12.88
CA LYS A 67 -11.11 3.74 13.84
C LYS A 67 -12.12 4.77 13.34
N LYS A 68 -11.69 5.71 12.51
CA LYS A 68 -12.56 6.72 11.89
C LYS A 68 -13.28 6.18 10.66
N ILE A 69 -12.70 5.21 9.98
CA ILE A 69 -13.24 4.63 8.75
C ILE A 69 -14.33 3.59 9.04
N ILE A 70 -14.21 2.86 10.15
CA ILE A 70 -15.18 1.82 10.53
C ILE A 70 -16.63 2.32 10.54
N PRO A 71 -16.97 3.45 11.20
CA PRO A 71 -18.33 3.97 11.17
C PRO A 71 -18.82 4.30 9.76
N ILE A 72 -17.94 4.80 8.89
CA ILE A 72 -18.28 5.11 7.50
C ILE A 72 -18.63 3.84 6.73
N MET A 73 -17.86 2.77 6.90
CA MET A 73 -18.16 1.48 6.29
C MET A 73 -19.49 0.91 6.75
N GLN A 74 -19.81 1.06 8.03
CA GLN A 74 -21.09 0.63 8.60
C GLN A 74 -22.26 1.39 7.98
N GLN A 75 -22.12 2.70 7.81
CA GLN A 75 -23.17 3.56 7.24
C GLN A 75 -23.36 3.32 5.73
N THR A 76 -22.32 2.95 5.01
CA THR A 76 -22.38 2.75 3.55
C THR A 76 -22.79 1.34 3.14
N GLY A 77 -23.14 0.49 4.10
CA GLY A 77 -23.64 -0.86 3.81
C GLY A 77 -22.58 -1.87 3.40
N VAL A 78 -21.33 -1.64 3.75
CA VAL A 78 -20.25 -2.62 3.52
C VAL A 78 -20.55 -3.87 4.35
N PRO A 79 -20.52 -5.08 3.75
CA PRO A 79 -20.77 -6.32 4.50
C PRO A 79 -19.83 -6.48 5.69
N GLU A 80 -20.35 -7.00 6.80
CA GLU A 80 -19.58 -7.16 8.04
C GLU A 80 -18.29 -7.97 7.85
N LYS A 81 -18.35 -9.06 7.09
CA LYS A 81 -17.15 -9.85 6.77
C LYS A 81 -16.08 -9.04 6.04
N SER A 82 -16.48 -8.15 5.15
CA SER A 82 -15.56 -7.25 4.44
C SER A 82 -14.95 -6.23 5.38
N GLN A 83 -15.74 -5.69 6.32
CA GLN A 83 -15.23 -4.80 7.37
C GLN A 83 -14.19 -5.51 8.23
N GLU A 84 -14.45 -6.73 8.67
CA GLU A 84 -13.52 -7.53 9.47
C GLU A 84 -12.20 -7.78 8.73
N ARG A 85 -12.26 -8.08 7.42
CA ARG A 85 -11.07 -8.26 6.59
C ARG A 85 -10.24 -7.00 6.47
N VAL A 86 -10.88 -5.85 6.30
CA VAL A 86 -10.21 -4.55 6.23
C VAL A 86 -9.50 -4.26 7.54
N VAL A 87 -10.18 -4.42 8.67
CA VAL A 87 -9.60 -4.18 10.00
C VAL A 87 -8.43 -5.13 10.25
N ALA A 88 -8.60 -6.41 9.95
CA ALA A 88 -7.56 -7.42 10.13
C ALA A 88 -6.31 -7.12 9.30
N PHE A 89 -6.47 -6.68 8.05
CA PHE A 89 -5.36 -6.30 7.20
C PHE A 89 -4.61 -5.08 7.76
N PHE A 90 -5.33 -4.02 8.12
CA PHE A 90 -4.72 -2.79 8.60
C PHE A 90 -4.10 -2.89 9.99
N LYS A 91 -4.40 -3.93 10.73
CA LYS A 91 -3.78 -4.16 12.04
C LYS A 91 -2.26 -4.22 11.94
N ASP A 92 -1.72 -4.85 10.89
CA ASP A 92 -0.27 -4.98 10.67
C ASP A 92 0.10 -4.99 9.18
N LEU A 93 -0.76 -4.49 8.31
CA LEU A 93 -0.57 -4.48 6.86
C LEU A 93 -0.17 -5.85 6.29
N GLY A 94 -0.82 -6.91 6.78
CA GLY A 94 -0.55 -8.28 6.34
C GLY A 94 0.83 -8.81 6.72
N GLY A 95 1.50 -8.18 7.67
CA GLY A 95 2.86 -8.55 8.09
C GLY A 95 3.95 -8.10 7.11
N ALA A 96 3.67 -7.18 6.21
CA ALA A 96 4.65 -6.68 5.26
C ALA A 96 5.83 -6.04 5.98
N PRO A 97 7.08 -6.47 5.73
CA PRO A 97 8.25 -5.90 6.39
C PRO A 97 8.64 -4.52 5.86
N VAL A 98 8.15 -4.17 4.66
CA VAL A 98 8.40 -2.90 4.00
C VAL A 98 7.10 -2.31 3.50
N VAL A 99 6.95 -1.02 3.66
CA VAL A 99 5.84 -0.23 3.10
C VAL A 99 6.44 0.82 2.16
N ILE A 100 5.88 0.91 0.97
CA ILE A 100 6.21 1.97 0.03
C ILE A 100 5.09 2.98 0.07
N ALA A 101 5.37 4.17 0.59
CA ALA A 101 4.40 5.25 0.65
C ALA A 101 4.61 6.19 -0.54
N VAL A 102 3.55 6.38 -1.31
CA VAL A 102 3.54 7.33 -2.42
C VAL A 102 2.72 8.54 -1.98
N THR A 103 3.36 9.68 -1.92
CA THR A 103 2.72 10.94 -1.57
C THR A 103 2.73 11.88 -2.76
N VAL A 104 1.73 12.75 -2.82
CA VAL A 104 1.57 13.71 -3.90
C VAL A 104 1.58 15.11 -3.28
N TRP A 105 2.50 15.95 -3.75
CA TRP A 105 2.48 17.36 -3.35
C TRP A 105 1.51 18.14 -4.25
N GLN A 106 0.83 19.10 -3.65
CA GLN A 106 -0.10 19.95 -4.39
C GLN A 106 0.67 20.82 -5.37
N TRP A 107 0.21 20.86 -6.60
CA TRP A 107 0.60 21.95 -7.46
C TRP A 107 -0.32 23.13 -7.17
N GLY A 108 0.31 24.14 -6.71
CA GLY A 108 -0.35 25.39 -6.36
C GLY A 108 -0.82 26.17 -7.58
#